data_3cbb0cec1611fbfc6a3aec4fcb474ed9
#
_entry.id   3cbb0cec1611fbfc6a3aec4fcb474ed9
#
_cell.length_a   1.000
_cell.length_b   1.000
_cell.length_c   1.000
_cell.angle_alpha   90.00
_cell.angle_beta   90.00
_cell.angle_gamma   90.00
#
_symmetry.space_group_name_H-M   'P 1'
#
loop_
_entity.id
_entity.type
_entity.pdbx_description
1 polymer ?
#
loop_
_entity_poly.entity_id
_entity_poly.type
_entity_poly.pdbx_seq_one_letter_code
_entity_poly.pdbx_strand_id
1 'polypeptide(L)'
;MRINKFLAHAGVASRRKAEELILSGKVSVNNVTMTNLGYQVESGDSVEVNGVAVYNEEPVYYMLNKPRGYISSSSDDKGRQTVMDLLPSGKERIYPVGRLDWDTSGLLLLTNDGEFTNLMTHPRHGVDKVYIAKVEGQANK
;
A
#
# COMPACT_ATOMS: atom_id res chain seq x y z
N MET A 1 -13.28 11.14 -6.98
CA MET A 1 -11.82 10.88 -6.99
C MET A 1 -11.28 11.12 -8.38
N ARG A 2 -10.22 11.88 -8.51
CA ARG A 2 -9.56 12.09 -9.80
C ARG A 2 -9.08 10.78 -10.40
N ILE A 3 -9.14 10.65 -11.72
CA ILE A 3 -8.83 9.39 -12.39
C ILE A 3 -7.40 8.91 -12.16
N ASN A 4 -6.42 9.80 -12.10
CA ASN A 4 -5.05 9.40 -11.80
C ASN A 4 -4.93 8.82 -10.38
N LYS A 5 -5.62 9.44 -9.42
CA LYS A 5 -5.68 8.95 -8.06
C LYS A 5 -6.41 7.60 -7.98
N PHE A 6 -7.50 7.45 -8.73
CA PHE A 6 -8.25 6.20 -8.83
C PHE A 6 -7.35 5.05 -9.30
N LEU A 7 -6.58 5.28 -10.36
CA LEU A 7 -5.67 4.25 -10.90
C LEU A 7 -4.54 3.92 -9.93
N ALA A 8 -3.99 4.92 -9.26
CA ALA A 8 -2.95 4.70 -8.27
C ALA A 8 -3.48 3.93 -7.06
N HIS A 9 -4.67 4.28 -6.59
CA HIS A 9 -5.32 3.61 -5.46
C HIS A 9 -5.67 2.15 -5.79
N ALA A 10 -6.04 1.88 -7.04
CA ALA A 10 -6.33 0.53 -7.50
C ALA A 10 -5.06 -0.31 -7.73
N GLY A 11 -3.88 0.28 -7.56
CA GLY A 11 -2.61 -0.43 -7.68
C GLY A 11 -2.13 -0.63 -9.11
N VAL A 12 -2.71 0.07 -10.08
CA VAL A 12 -2.30 -0.04 -11.49
C VAL A 12 -0.92 0.56 -11.71
N ALA A 13 -0.69 1.74 -11.13
CA ALA A 13 0.56 2.48 -11.31
C ALA A 13 0.67 3.58 -10.24
N SER A 14 1.81 4.26 -10.16
CA SER A 14 1.90 5.50 -9.39
C SER A 14 1.02 6.57 -10.02
N ARG A 15 0.70 7.65 -9.29
CA ARG A 15 -0.09 8.76 -9.86
C ARG A 15 0.56 9.33 -11.11
N ARG A 16 1.87 9.51 -11.09
CA ARG A 16 2.63 10.02 -12.24
C ARG A 16 2.55 9.09 -13.43
N LYS A 17 2.74 7.79 -13.22
CA LYS A 17 2.64 6.79 -14.26
C LYS A 17 1.21 6.66 -14.78
N ALA A 18 0.23 6.80 -13.91
CA ALA A 18 -1.18 6.79 -14.29
C ALA A 18 -1.50 7.97 -15.23
N GLU A 19 -0.94 9.15 -14.98
CA GLU A 19 -1.10 10.30 -15.88
C GLU A 19 -0.55 10.01 -17.27
N GLU A 20 0.62 9.35 -17.35
CA GLU A 20 1.19 8.93 -18.63
C GLU A 20 0.27 7.96 -19.38
N LEU A 21 -0.32 7.01 -18.68
CA LEU A 21 -1.27 6.06 -19.26
C LEU A 21 -2.52 6.77 -19.80
N ILE A 22 -3.04 7.74 -19.06
CA ILE A 22 -4.22 8.52 -19.48
C ILE A 22 -3.90 9.31 -20.74
N LEU A 23 -2.81 10.05 -20.74
CA LEU A 23 -2.42 10.88 -21.87
C LEU A 23 -2.10 10.08 -23.13
N SER A 24 -1.63 8.84 -22.97
CA SER A 24 -1.33 7.96 -24.11
C SER A 24 -2.54 7.22 -24.66
N GLY A 25 -3.74 7.48 -24.12
CA GLY A 25 -4.97 6.88 -24.62
C GLY A 25 -5.20 5.43 -24.23
N LYS A 26 -4.52 4.96 -23.19
CA LYS A 26 -4.61 3.56 -22.71
C LYS A 26 -5.72 3.33 -21.68
N VAL A 27 -6.37 4.41 -21.24
CA VAL A 27 -7.41 4.36 -20.22
C VAL A 27 -8.75 4.68 -20.84
N SER A 28 -9.77 3.88 -20.54
CA SER A 28 -11.14 4.13 -20.96
C SER A 28 -12.06 4.17 -19.75
N VAL A 29 -13.12 4.96 -19.88
CA VAL A 29 -14.20 5.05 -18.90
C VAL A 29 -15.52 4.83 -19.64
N ASN A 30 -16.29 3.85 -19.20
CA ASN A 30 -17.55 3.49 -19.84
C ASN A 30 -17.39 3.24 -21.35
N ASN A 31 -16.31 2.55 -21.72
CA ASN A 31 -15.94 2.18 -23.09
C ASN A 31 -15.55 3.36 -23.99
N VAL A 32 -15.26 4.52 -23.39
CA VAL A 32 -14.80 5.71 -24.12
C VAL A 32 -13.38 6.04 -23.65
N THR A 33 -12.45 6.22 -24.58
CA THR A 33 -11.07 6.60 -24.25
C THR A 33 -11.07 7.91 -23.48
N MET A 34 -10.42 7.90 -22.31
CA MET A 34 -10.37 9.05 -21.43
C MET A 34 -8.93 9.61 -21.40
N THR A 35 -8.77 10.84 -21.88
CA THR A 35 -7.47 11.52 -21.90
C THR A 35 -7.46 12.78 -21.04
N ASN A 36 -8.57 13.10 -20.37
CA ASN A 36 -8.68 14.26 -19.49
C ASN A 36 -8.18 13.91 -18.07
N LEU A 37 -7.06 14.49 -17.67
CA LEU A 37 -6.49 14.27 -16.34
C LEU A 37 -7.37 14.82 -15.21
N GLY A 38 -8.26 15.75 -15.53
CA GLY A 38 -9.18 16.33 -14.55
C GLY A 38 -10.47 15.54 -14.33
N TYR A 39 -10.66 14.45 -15.06
CA TYR A 39 -11.87 13.66 -14.94
C TYR A 39 -12.03 13.10 -13.52
N GLN A 40 -13.26 13.20 -12.99
CA GLN A 40 -13.61 12.65 -11.68
C GLN A 40 -14.36 11.33 -11.89
N VAL A 41 -13.79 10.24 -11.37
CA VAL A 41 -14.44 8.93 -11.43
C VAL A 41 -15.60 8.90 -10.44
N GLU A 42 -16.78 8.54 -10.94
CA GLU A 42 -18.00 8.47 -10.14
C GLU A 42 -18.39 7.02 -9.86
N SER A 43 -19.26 6.85 -8.88
CA SER A 43 -19.83 5.55 -8.59
C SER A 43 -20.57 5.01 -9.81
N GLY A 44 -20.27 3.78 -10.19
CA GLY A 44 -20.87 3.16 -11.37
C GLY A 44 -20.05 3.31 -12.65
N ASP A 45 -18.99 4.13 -12.64
CA ASP A 45 -18.10 4.21 -13.78
C ASP A 45 -17.30 2.92 -13.96
N SER A 46 -17.21 2.45 -15.20
CA SER A 46 -16.40 1.29 -15.56
C SER A 46 -15.08 1.78 -16.14
N VAL A 47 -13.99 1.61 -15.39
CA VAL A 47 -12.67 2.06 -15.79
C VAL A 47 -11.84 0.86 -16.26
N GLU A 48 -11.20 0.99 -17.41
CA GLU A 48 -10.33 -0.03 -17.97
C GLU A 48 -8.98 0.56 -18.36
N VAL A 49 -7.94 -0.23 -18.20
CA VAL A 49 -6.58 0.10 -18.66
C VAL A 49 -6.12 -1.01 -19.59
N ASN A 50 -5.80 -0.67 -20.83
CA ASN A 50 -5.42 -1.65 -21.85
C ASN A 50 -6.46 -2.78 -22.01
N GLY A 51 -7.75 -2.43 -21.88
CA GLY A 51 -8.85 -3.39 -21.98
C GLY A 51 -9.10 -4.24 -20.73
N VAL A 52 -8.35 -4.02 -19.67
CA VAL A 52 -8.50 -4.75 -18.42
C VAL A 52 -9.25 -3.90 -17.40
N ALA A 53 -10.32 -4.43 -16.83
CA ALA A 53 -11.14 -3.72 -15.85
C ALA A 53 -10.34 -3.43 -14.57
N VAL A 54 -10.53 -2.22 -14.03
CA VAL A 54 -9.84 -1.74 -12.85
C VAL A 54 -10.87 -1.44 -11.76
N TYR A 55 -10.65 -1.97 -10.57
CA TYR A 55 -11.52 -1.76 -9.42
C TYR A 55 -10.75 -1.13 -8.28
N ASN A 56 -11.37 -0.18 -7.58
CA ASN A 56 -10.85 0.29 -6.32
C ASN A 56 -11.19 -0.71 -5.23
N GLU A 57 -10.18 -1.06 -4.45
CA GLU A 57 -10.38 -1.88 -3.26
C GLU A 57 -10.89 -1.02 -2.11
N GLU A 58 -11.78 -1.60 -1.28
CA GLU A 58 -12.18 -0.95 -0.04
C GLU A 58 -10.95 -0.77 0.86
N PRO A 59 -10.80 0.39 1.53
CA PRO A 59 -9.69 0.57 2.46
C PRO A 59 -9.80 -0.40 3.63
N VAL A 60 -8.71 -1.11 3.90
CA VAL A 60 -8.62 -2.00 5.06
C VAL A 60 -7.38 -1.67 5.87
N TYR A 61 -7.48 -1.82 7.17
CA TYR A 61 -6.42 -1.52 8.11
C TYR A 61 -6.30 -2.66 9.11
N TYR A 62 -5.09 -3.18 9.28
CA TYR A 62 -4.80 -4.20 10.27
C TYR A 62 -3.76 -3.69 11.25
N MET A 63 -3.95 -4.01 12.51
CA MET A 63 -2.96 -3.79 13.56
C MET A 63 -2.44 -5.16 13.96
N LEU A 64 -1.17 -5.40 13.70
CA LEU A 64 -0.52 -6.66 14.03
C LEU A 64 0.50 -6.45 15.14
N ASN A 65 0.39 -7.24 16.21
CA ASN A 65 1.49 -7.36 17.14
C ASN A 65 2.46 -8.38 16.55
N LYS A 66 3.42 -7.86 15.79
CA LYS A 66 4.37 -8.69 15.04
C LYS A 66 5.25 -9.46 15.99
N PRO A 67 5.27 -10.80 15.93
CA PRO A 67 6.25 -11.59 16.67
C PRO A 67 7.62 -11.53 15.99
N ARG A 68 8.64 -11.93 16.70
CA ARG A 68 9.97 -12.12 16.14
C ARG A 68 9.93 -13.29 15.14
N GLY A 69 10.84 -13.26 14.18
CA GLY A 69 10.94 -14.33 13.20
C GLY A 69 10.12 -14.15 11.92
N TYR A 70 9.55 -12.98 11.71
CA TYR A 70 8.78 -12.64 10.51
C TYR A 70 9.33 -11.38 9.87
N ILE A 71 9.34 -11.36 8.53
CA ILE A 71 9.83 -10.23 7.75
C ILE A 71 8.69 -9.26 7.50
N SER A 72 8.93 -7.96 7.70
CA SER A 72 7.97 -6.88 7.40
C SER A 72 7.97 -6.60 5.89
N SER A 73 7.46 -7.53 5.10
CA SER A 73 7.39 -7.43 3.65
C SER A 73 6.18 -8.20 3.15
N SER A 74 5.73 -7.87 1.96
CA SER A 74 4.63 -8.59 1.31
C SER A 74 5.09 -9.94 0.76
N SER A 75 6.38 -10.10 0.51
CA SER A 75 6.93 -11.33 -0.04
C SER A 75 8.41 -11.43 0.32
N ASP A 76 8.93 -12.64 0.23
CA ASP A 76 10.35 -12.89 0.42
C ASP A 76 10.83 -13.94 -0.57
N ASP A 77 11.80 -13.56 -1.40
CA ASP A 77 12.36 -14.42 -2.44
C ASP A 77 13.22 -15.56 -1.90
N LYS A 78 13.61 -15.49 -0.63
CA LYS A 78 14.34 -16.57 0.05
C LYS A 78 13.43 -17.56 0.77
N GLY A 79 12.13 -17.39 0.66
CA GLY A 79 11.15 -18.29 1.26
C GLY A 79 10.97 -18.15 2.76
N ARG A 80 11.46 -17.06 3.37
CA ARG A 80 11.27 -16.81 4.81
C ARG A 80 9.82 -16.35 5.07
N GLN A 81 9.34 -16.63 6.28
CA GLN A 81 8.00 -16.22 6.68
C GLN A 81 7.90 -14.70 6.75
N THR A 82 6.82 -14.17 6.21
CA THR A 82 6.51 -12.74 6.23
C THR A 82 5.30 -12.47 7.10
N VAL A 83 5.08 -11.19 7.44
CA VAL A 83 3.92 -10.77 8.21
C VAL A 83 2.61 -11.09 7.50
N MET A 84 2.63 -11.26 6.19
CA MET A 84 1.44 -11.62 5.42
C MET A 84 0.93 -13.03 5.78
N ASP A 85 1.80 -13.91 6.24
CA ASP A 85 1.42 -15.26 6.67
C ASP A 85 0.58 -15.25 7.94
N LEU A 86 0.60 -14.14 8.68
CA LEU A 86 -0.13 -13.98 9.94
C LEU A 86 -1.51 -13.36 9.75
N LEU A 87 -1.83 -12.92 8.54
CA LEU A 87 -3.10 -12.25 8.23
C LEU A 87 -4.10 -13.22 7.62
N PRO A 88 -5.41 -12.94 7.79
CA PRO A 88 -6.42 -13.71 7.08
C PRO A 88 -6.25 -13.59 5.57
N SER A 89 -6.55 -14.65 4.85
CA SER A 89 -6.58 -14.61 3.39
C SER A 89 -7.61 -13.60 2.94
N GLY A 90 -7.19 -12.65 2.12
CA GLY A 90 -8.07 -11.64 1.58
C GLY A 90 -7.75 -11.37 0.13
N LYS A 91 -8.64 -10.65 -0.54
CA LYS A 91 -8.44 -10.25 -1.93
C LYS A 91 -7.72 -8.91 -2.05
N GLU A 92 -7.61 -8.18 -0.95
CA GLU A 92 -7.02 -6.86 -0.93
C GLU A 92 -5.50 -6.93 -1.00
N ARG A 93 -4.91 -5.98 -1.68
CA ARG A 93 -3.46 -5.81 -1.73
C ARG A 93 -3.03 -5.04 -0.50
N ILE A 94 -2.62 -5.76 0.52
CA ILE A 94 -2.21 -5.19 1.80
C ILE A 94 -0.69 -5.21 1.89
N TYR A 95 -0.13 -4.16 2.46
CA TYR A 95 1.31 -4.05 2.68
C TYR A 95 1.59 -3.39 4.04
N PRO A 96 2.77 -3.68 4.62
CA PRO A 96 3.14 -3.09 5.92
C PRO A 96 3.37 -1.58 5.80
N VAL A 97 2.94 -0.85 6.83
CA VAL A 97 3.24 0.57 7.01
C VAL A 97 4.53 0.67 7.81
N GLY A 98 5.63 0.96 7.16
CA GLY A 98 6.94 0.91 7.76
C GLY A 98 7.47 -0.51 7.91
N ARG A 99 8.53 -0.67 8.67
CA ARG A 99 9.22 -1.96 8.79
C ARG A 99 9.74 -2.15 10.20
N LEU A 100 9.56 -3.35 10.73
CA LEU A 100 10.26 -3.83 11.90
C LEU A 100 11.20 -4.94 11.45
N ASP A 101 12.38 -5.02 12.04
CA ASP A 101 13.36 -6.05 11.69
C ASP A 101 12.83 -7.45 11.99
N TRP A 102 13.39 -8.45 11.30
CA TRP A 102 13.01 -9.85 11.48
C TRP A 102 13.00 -10.26 12.96
N ASP A 103 13.97 -9.79 13.71
CA ASP A 103 14.18 -10.13 15.12
C ASP A 103 13.50 -9.15 16.09
N THR A 104 12.70 -8.24 15.58
CA THR A 104 12.00 -7.23 16.37
C THR A 104 10.52 -7.60 16.47
N SER A 105 9.96 -7.49 17.67
CA SER A 105 8.51 -7.59 17.88
C SER A 105 7.91 -6.22 18.15
N GLY A 106 6.62 -6.09 17.92
CA GLY A 106 5.90 -4.85 18.21
C GLY A 106 4.74 -4.59 17.27
N LEU A 107 4.14 -3.44 17.42
CA LEU A 107 2.99 -3.03 16.64
C LEU A 107 3.40 -2.70 15.20
N LEU A 108 2.75 -3.35 14.26
CA LEU A 108 2.90 -3.08 12.83
C LEU A 108 1.53 -2.87 12.24
N LEU A 109 1.37 -1.77 11.51
CA LEU A 109 0.15 -1.49 10.77
C LEU A 109 0.30 -2.02 9.35
N LEU A 110 -0.78 -2.58 8.80
CA LEU A 110 -0.82 -3.04 7.42
C LEU A 110 -2.09 -2.52 6.77
N THR A 111 -1.98 -2.07 5.55
CA THR A 111 -3.10 -1.45 4.85
C THR A 111 -2.90 -1.49 3.33
N ASN A 112 -3.98 -1.27 2.60
CA ASN A 112 -3.94 -0.98 1.17
C ASN A 112 -4.09 0.52 0.87
N ASP A 113 -4.11 1.37 1.90
CA ASP A 113 -4.30 2.82 1.77
C ASP A 113 -2.94 3.52 1.67
N GLY A 114 -2.55 3.87 0.43
CA GLY A 114 -1.26 4.51 0.17
C GLY A 114 -1.13 5.91 0.75
N GLU A 115 -2.23 6.65 0.83
CA GLU A 115 -2.20 7.99 1.45
C GLU A 115 -1.93 7.90 2.94
N PHE A 116 -2.61 6.99 3.62
CA PHE A 116 -2.36 6.74 5.04
C PHE A 116 -0.91 6.32 5.27
N THR A 117 -0.39 5.41 4.44
CA THR A 117 0.99 4.97 4.54
C THR A 117 1.97 6.12 4.39
N ASN A 118 1.75 6.99 3.43
CA ASN A 118 2.60 8.16 3.22
C ASN A 118 2.55 9.12 4.40
N LEU A 119 1.37 9.38 4.96
CA LEU A 119 1.23 10.22 6.15
C LEU A 119 1.99 9.66 7.35
N MET A 120 1.99 8.34 7.52
CA MET A 120 2.60 7.69 8.67
C MET A 120 4.12 7.49 8.53
N THR A 121 4.63 7.40 7.31
CA THR A 121 6.04 7.03 7.08
C THR A 121 6.91 8.11 6.48
N HIS A 122 6.33 9.13 5.84
CA HIS A 122 7.11 10.17 5.21
C HIS A 122 7.71 11.10 6.29
N PRO A 123 9.03 11.38 6.24
CA PRO A 123 9.69 12.18 7.28
C PRO A 123 9.10 13.56 7.51
N ARG A 124 8.56 14.20 6.48
CA ARG A 124 7.99 15.55 6.61
C ARG A 124 6.72 15.61 7.46
N HIS A 125 6.08 14.47 7.71
CA HIS A 125 4.87 14.43 8.54
C HIS A 125 5.16 14.22 10.03
N GLY A 126 6.42 13.98 10.40
CA GLY A 126 6.90 14.03 11.78
C GLY A 126 6.29 13.01 12.72
N VAL A 127 5.89 11.83 12.23
CA VAL A 127 5.37 10.78 13.09
C VAL A 127 6.51 10.15 13.87
N ASP A 128 6.43 10.21 15.19
CA ASP A 128 7.45 9.65 16.07
C ASP A 128 7.39 8.13 16.12
N LYS A 129 8.56 7.51 16.14
CA LYS A 129 8.70 6.07 16.34
C LYS A 129 9.53 5.82 17.59
N VAL A 130 9.02 4.97 18.47
CA VAL A 130 9.68 4.63 19.71
C VAL A 130 10.00 3.16 19.71
N TYR A 131 11.27 2.82 19.99
CA TYR A 131 11.74 1.45 20.09
C TYR A 131 12.22 1.18 21.50
N ILE A 132 11.86 0.01 22.02
CA ILE A 132 12.37 -0.50 23.29
C ILE A 132 13.23 -1.71 22.97
N ALA A 133 14.53 -1.61 23.28
CA ALA A 133 15.46 -2.70 23.07
C ALA A 133 15.75 -3.39 24.41
N LYS A 134 15.53 -4.71 24.43
CA LYS A 134 15.89 -5.54 25.57
C LYS A 134 17.23 -6.20 25.27
N VAL A 135 18.23 -5.88 26.05
CA VAL A 135 19.59 -6.37 25.84
C VAL A 135 20.03 -7.27 27.01
N GLU A 136 20.96 -8.18 26.73
CA GLU A 136 21.60 -8.99 27.75
C GLU A 136 22.80 -8.23 28.32
N GLY A 137 23.01 -8.37 29.63
CA GLY A 137 24.08 -7.69 30.33
C GLY A 137 23.72 -6.24 30.68
N GLN A 138 24.73 -5.47 31.04
CA GLN A 138 24.58 -4.09 31.46
C GLN A 138 24.89 -3.16 30.30
N ALA A 139 23.90 -2.33 29.91
CA ALA A 139 24.10 -1.33 28.88
C ALA A 139 24.80 -0.10 29.45
N ASN A 140 25.85 0.35 28.80
CA ASN A 140 26.54 1.59 29.13
C ASN A 140 25.91 2.73 28.36
N LYS A 141 25.63 3.82 29.06
CA LYS A 141 25.12 5.04 28.42
C LYS A 141 26.25 5.84 27.78
#